data_b7fbbe73aeb87246a12d8b80a07f1ee6
#
_entry.id   b7fbbe73aeb87246a12d8b80a07f1ee6
#
_cell.length_a   1.000
_cell.length_b   1.000
_cell.length_c   1.000
_cell.angle_alpha   90.00
_cell.angle_beta   90.00
_cell.angle_gamma   90.00
#
_symmetry.space_group_name_H-M   'P 1'
#
loop_
_entity.id
_entity.type
_entity.pdbx_description
1 polymer ?
#
loop_
_entity_poly.entity_id
_entity_poly.type
_entity_poly.pdbx_seq_one_letter_code
_entity_poly.pdbx_strand_id
1 'polypeptide(L)'
;LVELAHKQMGGLNGLINNAGILRDGLLVKKDRETGAVKKLSKDQWDAVIGVNLTGATLLTRDFVAKMVETNTRPGVVVNMSSVARHGNRGQSNYTAAKAALAANTVTWAREFAAYGVRVGAVAPGMVETPMTAGMNQKARDALVAAIPVGRIGLPEDLWLAVKFVLECDYFNGRTIDVDGGLSM
;
A
#
# COMPACT_ATOMS: atom_id res chain seq x y z
N LEU A 1 8.40 4.86 -17.65
CA LEU A 1 7.58 5.80 -16.88
C LEU A 1 8.47 6.82 -16.17
N VAL A 2 9.48 6.41 -15.39
CA VAL A 2 10.38 7.30 -14.63
C VAL A 2 11.09 8.31 -15.55
N GLU A 3 11.67 7.86 -16.65
CA GLU A 3 12.32 8.74 -17.63
C GLU A 3 11.39 9.83 -18.17
N LEU A 4 10.16 9.45 -18.51
CA LEU A 4 9.15 10.39 -18.99
C LEU A 4 8.79 11.42 -17.93
N ALA A 5 8.52 10.96 -16.70
CA ALA A 5 8.19 11.83 -15.58
C ALA A 5 9.35 12.78 -15.25
N HIS A 6 10.58 12.26 -15.19
CA HIS A 6 11.78 13.07 -14.94
C HIS A 6 11.93 14.20 -15.97
N LYS A 7 11.75 13.87 -17.25
CA LYS A 7 11.81 14.87 -18.34
C LYS A 7 10.72 15.92 -18.25
N GLN A 8 9.48 15.50 -17.95
CA GLN A 8 8.32 16.41 -17.93
C GLN A 8 8.29 17.30 -16.68
N MET A 9 8.77 16.81 -15.55
CA MET A 9 8.76 17.53 -14.27
C MET A 9 10.06 18.30 -13.98
N GLY A 10 11.06 18.17 -14.84
CA GLY A 10 12.36 18.82 -14.63
C GLY A 10 13.21 18.21 -13.52
N GLY A 11 12.92 16.97 -13.13
CA GLY A 11 13.56 16.21 -12.08
C GLY A 11 12.57 15.46 -11.21
N LEU A 12 13.06 14.50 -10.43
CA LEU A 12 12.25 13.71 -9.49
C LEU A 12 13.04 13.53 -8.19
N ASN A 13 12.37 13.79 -7.05
CA ASN A 13 12.94 13.52 -5.73
C ASN A 13 11.94 12.88 -4.76
N GLY A 14 10.71 12.60 -5.21
CA GLY A 14 9.68 11.92 -4.45
C GLY A 14 8.93 10.88 -5.29
N LEU A 15 8.62 9.73 -4.68
CA LEU A 15 7.81 8.67 -5.26
C LEU A 15 6.76 8.21 -4.25
N ILE A 16 5.49 8.18 -4.66
CA ILE A 16 4.41 7.57 -3.86
C ILE A 16 3.89 6.34 -4.60
N ASN A 17 4.16 5.15 -4.08
CA ASN A 17 3.63 3.89 -4.57
C ASN A 17 2.20 3.70 -4.06
N ASN A 18 1.23 4.35 -4.71
CA ASN A 18 -0.18 4.34 -4.32
C ASN A 18 -1.03 3.36 -5.15
N ALA A 19 -0.62 3.02 -6.37
CA ALA A 19 -1.37 2.13 -7.23
C ALA A 19 -1.61 0.77 -6.55
N GLY A 20 -2.85 0.29 -6.61
CA GLY A 20 -3.23 -0.98 -6.04
C GLY A 20 -4.58 -1.47 -6.53
N ILE A 21 -4.75 -2.78 -6.56
CA ILE A 21 -6.00 -3.45 -6.94
C ILE A 21 -6.34 -4.53 -5.92
N LEU A 22 -7.62 -4.90 -5.90
CA LEU A 22 -8.16 -6.03 -5.16
C LEU A 22 -8.67 -7.10 -6.15
N ARG A 23 -8.45 -8.37 -5.82
CA ARG A 23 -9.05 -9.54 -6.47
C ARG A 23 -9.34 -10.56 -5.38
N ASP A 24 -10.25 -10.20 -4.48
CA ASP A 24 -10.56 -10.93 -3.27
C ASP A 24 -11.21 -12.28 -3.56
N GLY A 25 -10.94 -13.25 -2.73
CA GLY A 25 -11.49 -14.57 -2.77
C GLY A 25 -10.88 -15.47 -1.71
N LEU A 26 -11.66 -16.41 -1.18
CA LEU A 26 -11.11 -17.43 -0.29
C LEU A 26 -10.12 -18.29 -1.08
N LEU A 27 -8.97 -18.61 -0.48
CA LEU A 27 -7.95 -19.48 -1.11
C LEU A 27 -8.58 -20.81 -1.55
N VAL A 28 -9.45 -21.36 -0.68
CA VAL A 28 -10.31 -22.51 -1.00
C VAL A 28 -11.70 -22.26 -0.41
N LYS A 29 -12.74 -22.49 -1.19
CA LYS A 29 -14.14 -22.41 -0.79
C LYS A 29 -14.90 -23.65 -1.25
N LYS A 30 -15.62 -24.33 -0.34
CA LYS A 30 -16.59 -25.36 -0.69
C LYS A 30 -17.99 -24.73 -0.76
N ASP A 31 -18.64 -24.92 -1.88
CA ASP A 31 -20.04 -24.54 -2.06
C ASP A 31 -20.93 -25.42 -1.18
N ARG A 32 -21.87 -24.82 -0.45
CA ARG A 32 -22.69 -25.54 0.54
C ARG A 32 -23.79 -26.35 -0.09
N GLU A 33 -24.28 -25.93 -1.27
CA GLU A 33 -25.41 -26.59 -1.95
C GLU A 33 -24.91 -27.68 -2.90
N THR A 34 -23.89 -27.35 -3.70
CA THR A 34 -23.38 -28.24 -4.74
C THR A 34 -22.21 -29.13 -4.28
N GLY A 35 -21.57 -28.80 -3.14
CA GLY A 35 -20.36 -29.46 -2.70
C GLY A 35 -19.11 -29.12 -3.53
N ALA A 36 -19.25 -28.32 -4.58
CA ALA A 36 -18.14 -27.96 -5.48
C ALA A 36 -17.05 -27.18 -4.74
N VAL A 37 -15.79 -27.48 -5.05
CA VAL A 37 -14.63 -26.79 -4.50
C VAL A 37 -14.14 -25.73 -5.49
N LYS A 38 -14.15 -24.47 -5.07
CA LYS A 38 -13.58 -23.32 -5.79
C LYS A 38 -12.27 -22.91 -5.14
N LYS A 39 -11.31 -22.49 -5.98
CA LYS A 39 -9.99 -22.01 -5.55
C LYS A 39 -9.79 -20.59 -6.04
N LEU A 40 -9.04 -19.78 -5.30
CA LEU A 40 -8.52 -18.51 -5.81
C LEU A 40 -7.70 -18.81 -7.09
N SER A 41 -8.00 -18.14 -8.19
CA SER A 41 -7.29 -18.40 -9.44
C SER A 41 -5.86 -17.83 -9.42
N LYS A 42 -5.00 -18.44 -10.23
CA LYS A 42 -3.63 -17.91 -10.44
C LYS A 42 -3.68 -16.50 -11.01
N ASP A 43 -4.61 -16.22 -11.91
CA ASP A 43 -4.76 -14.89 -12.51
C ASP A 43 -5.14 -13.81 -11.47
N GLN A 44 -6.02 -14.14 -10.50
CA GLN A 44 -6.33 -13.24 -9.40
C GLN A 44 -5.10 -12.96 -8.52
N TRP A 45 -4.30 -14.00 -8.27
CA TRP A 45 -3.04 -13.87 -7.53
C TRP A 45 -2.05 -13.00 -8.29
N ASP A 46 -1.74 -13.35 -9.53
CA ASP A 46 -0.74 -12.68 -10.36
C ASP A 46 -1.10 -11.21 -10.61
N ALA A 47 -2.37 -10.91 -10.85
CA ALA A 47 -2.82 -9.54 -11.06
C ALA A 47 -2.54 -8.66 -9.82
N VAL A 48 -2.84 -9.16 -8.61
CA VAL A 48 -2.62 -8.39 -7.38
C VAL A 48 -1.12 -8.25 -7.07
N ILE A 49 -0.35 -9.33 -7.16
CA ILE A 49 1.10 -9.29 -6.96
C ILE A 49 1.77 -8.40 -8.01
N GLY A 50 1.33 -8.50 -9.25
CA GLY A 50 1.87 -7.71 -10.37
C GLY A 50 1.74 -6.21 -10.14
N VAL A 51 0.56 -5.75 -9.74
CA VAL A 51 0.31 -4.32 -9.52
C VAL A 51 0.85 -3.87 -8.15
N ASN A 52 0.42 -4.55 -7.07
CA ASN A 52 0.61 -4.04 -5.72
C ASN A 52 2.04 -4.23 -5.19
N LEU A 53 2.81 -5.17 -5.74
CA LEU A 53 4.17 -5.45 -5.30
C LEU A 53 5.20 -5.29 -6.41
N THR A 54 5.08 -6.04 -7.51
CA THR A 54 6.09 -6.02 -8.58
C THR A 54 6.19 -4.64 -9.20
N GLY A 55 5.04 -4.01 -9.53
CA GLY A 55 4.99 -2.65 -10.10
C GLY A 55 5.63 -1.62 -9.18
N ALA A 56 5.27 -1.62 -7.88
CA ALA A 56 5.86 -0.72 -6.89
C ALA A 56 7.38 -0.94 -6.75
N THR A 57 7.82 -2.21 -6.74
CA THR A 57 9.24 -2.56 -6.62
C THR A 57 10.05 -2.06 -7.81
N LEU A 58 9.59 -2.35 -9.03
CA LEU A 58 10.28 -1.93 -10.26
C LEU A 58 10.29 -0.41 -10.42
N LEU A 59 9.18 0.25 -10.08
CA LEU A 59 9.11 1.71 -10.13
C LEU A 59 10.06 2.36 -9.12
N THR A 60 10.15 1.81 -7.91
CA THR A 60 11.10 2.27 -6.87
C THR A 60 12.54 2.08 -7.34
N ARG A 61 12.87 0.92 -7.90
CA ARG A 61 14.19 0.63 -8.47
C ARG A 61 14.59 1.68 -9.49
N ASP A 62 13.73 1.91 -10.49
CA ASP A 62 14.03 2.82 -11.59
C ASP A 62 14.07 4.29 -11.12
N PHE A 63 13.23 4.67 -10.16
CA PHE A 63 13.24 5.99 -9.53
C PHE A 63 14.55 6.26 -8.80
N VAL A 64 14.99 5.32 -7.94
CA VAL A 64 16.25 5.49 -7.20
C VAL A 64 17.45 5.44 -8.13
N ALA A 65 17.46 4.57 -9.14
CA ALA A 65 18.49 4.55 -10.18
C ALA A 65 18.62 5.94 -10.86
N LYS A 66 17.48 6.55 -11.25
CA LYS A 66 17.47 7.89 -11.86
C LYS A 66 18.02 8.95 -10.91
N MET A 67 17.67 8.92 -9.63
CA MET A 67 18.21 9.86 -8.64
C MET A 67 19.73 9.74 -8.50
N VAL A 68 20.25 8.49 -8.50
CA VAL A 68 21.69 8.24 -8.43
C VAL A 68 22.40 8.75 -9.69
N GLU A 69 21.85 8.46 -10.88
CA GLU A 69 22.40 8.92 -12.17
C GLU A 69 22.47 10.46 -12.28
N THR A 70 21.45 11.14 -11.76
CA THR A 70 21.35 12.61 -11.81
C THR A 70 21.93 13.31 -10.58
N ASN A 71 22.49 12.55 -9.64
CA ASN A 71 22.98 13.04 -8.34
C ASN A 71 21.95 13.90 -7.59
N THR A 72 20.65 13.56 -7.72
CA THR A 72 19.56 14.28 -7.06
C THR A 72 19.43 13.85 -5.60
N ARG A 73 19.46 14.80 -4.67
CA ARG A 73 19.32 14.59 -3.22
C ARG A 73 18.65 15.81 -2.57
N PRO A 74 17.91 15.65 -1.47
CA PRO A 74 17.42 14.39 -0.87
C PRO A 74 16.29 13.78 -1.67
N GLY A 75 15.98 12.49 -1.39
CA GLY A 75 14.85 11.78 -1.96
C GLY A 75 13.98 11.07 -0.93
N VAL A 76 12.73 10.79 -1.29
CA VAL A 76 11.79 10.06 -0.45
C VAL A 76 10.89 9.13 -1.26
N VAL A 77 10.69 7.91 -0.75
CA VAL A 77 9.72 6.95 -1.24
C VAL A 77 8.65 6.71 -0.17
N VAL A 78 7.39 6.81 -0.54
CA VAL A 78 6.25 6.49 0.32
C VAL A 78 5.51 5.28 -0.25
N ASN A 79 5.45 4.20 0.51
CA ASN A 79 4.73 2.99 0.13
C ASN A 79 3.35 2.96 0.77
N MET A 80 2.28 2.80 -0.02
CA MET A 80 0.94 2.57 0.50
C MET A 80 0.76 1.08 0.80
N SER A 81 1.00 0.68 2.06
CA SER A 81 0.71 -0.64 2.58
C SER A 81 -0.78 -0.79 2.93
N SER A 82 -1.14 -1.52 3.95
CA SER A 82 -2.49 -1.67 4.50
C SER A 82 -2.41 -2.36 5.86
N VAL A 83 -3.39 -2.17 6.73
CA VAL A 83 -3.57 -3.01 7.93
C VAL A 83 -3.81 -4.47 7.56
N ALA A 84 -4.35 -4.76 6.37
CA ALA A 84 -4.49 -6.12 5.84
C ALA A 84 -3.15 -6.87 5.70
N ARG A 85 -2.00 -6.19 5.84
CA ARG A 85 -0.68 -6.85 5.89
C ARG A 85 -0.53 -7.84 7.06
N HIS A 86 -1.34 -7.70 8.09
CA HIS A 86 -1.38 -8.61 9.25
C HIS A 86 -2.30 -9.80 9.05
N GLY A 87 -3.06 -9.84 7.98
CA GLY A 87 -4.02 -10.87 7.62
C GLY A 87 -5.43 -10.32 7.47
N ASN A 88 -6.11 -10.72 6.39
CA ASN A 88 -7.52 -10.45 6.20
C ASN A 88 -8.15 -11.62 5.44
N ARG A 89 -9.28 -12.11 5.94
CA ARG A 89 -9.97 -13.25 5.34
C ARG A 89 -10.40 -12.96 3.90
N GLY A 90 -9.99 -13.82 2.97
CA GLY A 90 -10.30 -13.66 1.53
C GLY A 90 -9.30 -12.79 0.77
N GLN A 91 -8.21 -12.35 1.39
CA GLN A 91 -7.23 -11.45 0.79
C GLN A 91 -5.80 -12.03 0.80
N SER A 92 -5.63 -13.34 0.60
CA SER A 92 -4.29 -13.95 0.63
C SER A 92 -3.27 -13.27 -0.30
N ASN A 93 -3.69 -12.91 -1.52
CA ASN A 93 -2.88 -12.20 -2.50
C ASN A 93 -2.57 -10.75 -2.06
N TYR A 94 -3.57 -10.02 -1.60
CA TYR A 94 -3.46 -8.64 -1.16
C TYR A 94 -2.62 -8.52 0.11
N THR A 95 -2.89 -9.38 1.11
CA THR A 95 -2.11 -9.48 2.34
C THR A 95 -0.63 -9.74 2.04
N ALA A 96 -0.34 -10.72 1.18
CA ALA A 96 1.03 -11.03 0.79
C ALA A 96 1.74 -9.82 0.17
N ALA A 97 1.08 -9.13 -0.78
CA ALA A 97 1.65 -7.95 -1.43
C ALA A 97 1.90 -6.80 -0.44
N LYS A 98 0.94 -6.51 0.45
CA LYS A 98 1.04 -5.38 1.39
C LYS A 98 1.99 -5.66 2.55
N ALA A 99 2.11 -6.92 2.99
CA ALA A 99 3.13 -7.35 3.96
C ALA A 99 4.54 -7.27 3.36
N ALA A 100 4.73 -7.77 2.13
CA ALA A 100 6.00 -7.67 1.44
C ALA A 100 6.43 -6.20 1.22
N LEU A 101 5.49 -5.31 0.86
CA LEU A 101 5.79 -3.89 0.66
C LEU A 101 6.20 -3.19 1.97
N ALA A 102 5.56 -3.55 3.10
CA ALA A 102 5.95 -3.05 4.42
C ALA A 102 7.37 -3.55 4.82
N ALA A 103 7.69 -4.81 4.56
CA ALA A 103 9.02 -5.38 4.80
C ALA A 103 10.09 -4.72 3.90
N ASN A 104 9.76 -4.53 2.61
CA ASN A 104 10.64 -3.85 1.65
C ASN A 104 10.91 -2.40 2.05
N THR A 105 9.99 -1.72 2.71
CA THR A 105 10.21 -0.36 3.24
C THR A 105 11.41 -0.34 4.17
N VAL A 106 11.58 -1.34 5.03
CA VAL A 106 12.75 -1.46 5.92
C VAL A 106 14.02 -1.77 5.14
N THR A 107 13.94 -2.72 4.19
CA THR A 107 15.07 -3.14 3.36
C THR A 107 15.58 -1.96 2.52
N TRP A 108 14.69 -1.32 1.78
CA TRP A 108 15.03 -0.20 0.90
C TRP A 108 15.53 1.04 1.66
N ALA A 109 15.01 1.30 2.87
CA ALA A 109 15.52 2.37 3.72
C ALA A 109 16.99 2.18 4.07
N ARG A 110 17.45 0.94 4.22
CA ARG A 110 18.85 0.60 4.48
C ARG A 110 19.70 0.67 3.22
N GLU A 111 19.19 0.11 2.12
CA GLU A 111 19.91 0.08 0.83
C GLU A 111 20.12 1.49 0.24
N PHE A 112 19.10 2.36 0.36
CA PHE A 112 19.11 3.66 -0.30
C PHE A 112 19.65 4.79 0.56
N ALA A 113 19.98 4.54 1.83
CA ALA A 113 20.54 5.54 2.74
C ALA A 113 21.83 6.17 2.18
N ALA A 114 22.70 5.38 1.54
CA ALA A 114 23.94 5.86 0.92
C ALA A 114 23.67 6.87 -0.22
N TYR A 115 22.50 6.84 -0.82
CA TYR A 115 22.08 7.75 -1.89
C TYR A 115 21.26 8.94 -1.39
N GLY A 116 21.05 9.04 -0.07
CA GLY A 116 20.25 10.12 0.52
C GLY A 116 18.74 9.97 0.25
N VAL A 117 18.26 8.74 0.04
CA VAL A 117 16.84 8.44 -0.17
C VAL A 117 16.26 7.77 1.05
N ARG A 118 15.20 8.34 1.62
CA ARG A 118 14.41 7.76 2.70
C ARG A 118 13.24 6.96 2.16
N VAL A 119 12.82 5.95 2.91
CA VAL A 119 11.65 5.14 2.56
C VAL A 119 10.75 5.01 3.78
N GLY A 120 9.50 5.42 3.64
CA GLY A 120 8.46 5.23 4.66
C GLY A 120 7.25 4.54 4.09
N ALA A 121 6.39 4.02 4.94
CA ALA A 121 5.11 3.45 4.53
C ALA A 121 3.96 3.98 5.38
N VAL A 122 2.79 4.07 4.75
CA VAL A 122 1.50 4.31 5.40
C VAL A 122 0.65 3.06 5.21
N ALA A 123 -0.01 2.61 6.27
CA ALA A 123 -0.89 1.45 6.26
C ALA A 123 -2.31 1.88 6.64
N PRO A 124 -3.15 2.18 5.64
CA PRO A 124 -4.53 2.53 5.88
C PRO A 124 -5.35 1.39 6.47
N GLY A 125 -6.29 1.74 7.34
CA GLY A 125 -7.46 0.92 7.66
C GLY A 125 -8.55 1.08 6.60
N MET A 126 -9.80 1.14 7.06
CA MET A 126 -10.92 1.39 6.15
C MET A 126 -11.08 2.89 5.90
N VAL A 127 -11.06 3.25 4.62
CA VAL A 127 -11.13 4.65 4.14
C VAL A 127 -12.26 4.79 3.13
N GLU A 128 -12.93 5.91 3.14
CA GLU A 128 -13.95 6.25 2.14
C GLU A 128 -13.31 6.42 0.77
N THR A 129 -13.76 5.60 -0.16
CA THR A 129 -13.34 5.60 -1.55
C THR A 129 -14.55 5.27 -2.43
N PRO A 130 -14.50 5.49 -3.73
CA PRO A 130 -15.56 5.01 -4.63
C PRO A 130 -15.85 3.51 -4.49
N MET A 131 -14.85 2.73 -4.08
CA MET A 131 -14.99 1.28 -3.83
C MET A 131 -15.81 0.97 -2.58
N THR A 132 -15.69 1.77 -1.53
CA THR A 132 -16.44 1.60 -0.27
C THR A 132 -17.81 2.29 -0.28
N ALA A 133 -18.02 3.24 -1.19
CA ALA A 133 -19.29 3.97 -1.33
C ALA A 133 -20.48 3.06 -1.72
N GLY A 134 -20.23 1.92 -2.37
CA GLY A 134 -21.25 0.92 -2.74
C GLY A 134 -21.62 -0.05 -1.63
N MET A 135 -21.07 0.09 -0.43
CA MET A 135 -21.36 -0.79 0.71
C MET A 135 -22.78 -0.53 1.24
N ASN A 136 -23.53 -1.61 1.53
CA ASN A 136 -24.85 -1.46 2.15
C ASN A 136 -24.74 -0.91 3.58
N GLN A 137 -25.80 -0.23 4.05
CA GLN A 137 -25.80 0.48 5.33
C GLN A 137 -25.45 -0.44 6.51
N LYS A 138 -26.02 -1.65 6.56
CA LYS A 138 -25.75 -2.61 7.65
C LYS A 138 -24.28 -3.01 7.75
N ALA A 139 -23.62 -3.22 6.60
CA ALA A 139 -22.19 -3.54 6.55
C ALA A 139 -21.34 -2.31 6.98
N ARG A 140 -21.77 -1.11 6.57
CA ARG A 140 -21.14 0.15 6.97
C ARG A 140 -21.24 0.37 8.48
N ASP A 141 -22.42 0.18 9.07
CA ASP A 141 -22.64 0.36 10.51
C ASP A 141 -21.81 -0.65 11.34
N ALA A 142 -21.76 -1.92 10.89
CA ALA A 142 -20.93 -2.93 11.53
C ALA A 142 -19.45 -2.59 11.48
N LEU A 143 -18.99 -2.01 10.36
CA LEU A 143 -17.61 -1.57 10.20
C LEU A 143 -17.29 -0.38 11.11
N VAL A 144 -18.16 0.63 11.13
CA VAL A 144 -18.01 1.81 12.01
C VAL A 144 -17.97 1.38 13.47
N ALA A 145 -18.83 0.43 13.87
CA ALA A 145 -18.83 -0.09 15.24
C ALA A 145 -17.54 -0.84 15.62
N ALA A 146 -16.83 -1.39 14.63
CA ALA A 146 -15.54 -2.07 14.84
C ALA A 146 -14.34 -1.12 14.90
N ILE A 147 -14.48 0.13 14.44
CA ILE A 147 -13.41 1.12 14.45
C ILE A 147 -13.48 1.93 15.75
N PRO A 148 -12.49 1.89 16.65
CA PRO A 148 -12.51 2.60 17.92
C PRO A 148 -12.75 4.11 17.83
N VAL A 149 -12.27 4.77 16.78
CA VAL A 149 -12.52 6.20 16.51
C VAL A 149 -13.99 6.47 16.11
N GLY A 150 -14.78 5.42 15.80
CA GLY A 150 -16.21 5.53 15.53
C GLY A 150 -16.57 6.07 14.15
N ARG A 151 -15.64 6.08 13.21
CA ARG A 151 -15.88 6.48 11.82
C ARG A 151 -14.94 5.79 10.84
N ILE A 152 -15.34 5.70 9.59
CA ILE A 152 -14.46 5.36 8.47
C ILE A 152 -13.51 6.54 8.23
N GLY A 153 -12.24 6.27 7.90
CA GLY A 153 -11.26 7.29 7.57
C GLY A 153 -11.58 8.01 6.26
N LEU A 154 -11.07 9.20 6.10
CA LEU A 154 -11.16 10.00 4.88
C LEU A 154 -9.79 10.02 4.16
N PRO A 155 -9.74 10.31 2.86
CA PRO A 155 -8.48 10.51 2.13
C PRO A 155 -7.57 11.55 2.81
N GLU A 156 -8.15 12.58 3.43
CA GLU A 156 -7.45 13.63 4.16
C GLU A 156 -6.71 13.10 5.39
N ASP A 157 -7.27 12.09 6.08
CA ASP A 157 -6.59 11.44 7.21
C ASP A 157 -5.30 10.75 6.73
N LEU A 158 -5.34 10.12 5.56
CA LEU A 158 -4.16 9.48 4.96
C LEU A 158 -3.14 10.52 4.46
N TRP A 159 -3.63 11.64 3.90
CA TRP A 159 -2.75 12.70 3.44
C TRP A 159 -1.89 13.26 4.56
N LEU A 160 -2.42 13.41 5.78
CA LEU A 160 -1.64 13.87 6.94
C LEU A 160 -0.48 12.93 7.25
N ALA A 161 -0.67 11.60 7.16
CA ALA A 161 0.41 10.63 7.36
C ALA A 161 1.41 10.63 6.20
N VAL A 162 0.94 10.73 4.96
CA VAL A 162 1.82 10.84 3.78
C VAL A 162 2.66 12.12 3.90
N LYS A 163 2.02 13.25 4.23
CA LYS A 163 2.71 14.53 4.45
C LYS A 163 3.78 14.40 5.54
N PHE A 164 3.46 13.77 6.66
CA PHE A 164 4.44 13.51 7.72
C PHE A 164 5.65 12.73 7.19
N VAL A 165 5.44 11.66 6.42
CA VAL A 165 6.55 10.88 5.83
C VAL A 165 7.40 11.73 4.88
N LEU A 166 6.77 12.62 4.12
CA LEU A 166 7.47 13.52 3.19
C LEU A 166 8.32 14.56 3.93
N GLU A 167 7.80 15.16 4.99
CA GLU A 167 8.39 16.31 5.68
C GLU A 167 9.31 15.93 6.86
N CYS A 168 9.08 14.79 7.53
CA CYS A 168 9.92 14.35 8.64
C CYS A 168 11.15 13.60 8.13
N ASP A 169 12.29 14.27 8.05
CA ASP A 169 13.55 13.72 7.51
C ASP A 169 14.20 12.68 8.44
N TYR A 170 13.77 12.61 9.70
CA TYR A 170 14.22 11.58 10.65
C TYR A 170 13.34 10.30 10.61
N PHE A 171 12.23 10.31 9.85
CA PHE A 171 11.38 9.14 9.67
C PHE A 171 11.86 8.30 8.48
N ASN A 172 12.39 7.08 8.76
CA ASN A 172 12.93 6.19 7.76
C ASN A 172 12.75 4.72 8.14
N GLY A 173 12.41 3.86 7.19
CA GLY A 173 12.27 2.41 7.36
C GLY A 173 11.13 1.99 8.28
N ARG A 174 10.07 2.79 8.40
CA ARG A 174 8.93 2.52 9.29
C ARG A 174 7.60 2.61 8.55
N THR A 175 6.59 1.94 9.11
CA THR A 175 5.19 2.00 8.65
C THR A 175 4.34 2.67 9.71
N ILE A 176 3.50 3.63 9.31
CA ILE A 176 2.50 4.28 10.17
C ILE A 176 1.14 3.66 9.86
N ASP A 177 0.46 3.16 10.88
CA ASP A 177 -0.93 2.72 10.77
C ASP A 177 -1.88 3.93 10.91
N VAL A 178 -2.81 4.06 9.96
CA VAL A 178 -3.84 5.10 9.95
C VAL A 178 -5.19 4.41 9.77
N ASP A 179 -5.73 3.88 10.84
CA ASP A 179 -6.84 2.93 10.80
C ASP A 179 -7.93 3.18 11.85
N GLY A 180 -7.82 4.25 12.61
CA GLY A 180 -8.75 4.58 13.69
C GLY A 180 -8.75 3.58 14.85
N GLY A 181 -7.67 2.79 14.98
CA GLY A 181 -7.53 1.75 15.99
C GLY A 181 -8.12 0.39 15.61
N LEU A 182 -8.44 0.18 14.33
CA LEU A 182 -9.05 -1.08 13.85
C LEU A 182 -8.15 -2.31 14.07
N SER A 183 -6.84 -2.13 14.06
CA SER A 183 -5.83 -3.22 14.11
C SER A 183 -5.16 -3.38 15.49
N MET A 184 -5.79 -2.88 16.53
CA MET A 184 -5.29 -3.07 17.92
C MET A 184 -5.59 -4.47 18.44
#